data_b38840f413a3b1bb9a6bc936665649f3
#
_entry.id   b38840f413a3b1bb9a6bc936665649f3
#
_cell.length_a   1.000
_cell.length_b   1.000
_cell.length_c   1.000
_cell.angle_alpha   90.00
_cell.angle_beta   90.00
_cell.angle_gamma   90.00
#
_symmetry.space_group_name_H-M   'P 1'
#
loop_
_entity.id
_entity.type
_entity.pdbx_description
1 polymer ?
#
loop_
_entity_poly.entity_id
_entity_poly.type
_entity_poly.pdbx_seq_one_letter_code
_entity_poly.pdbx_strand_id
1 'polypeptide(L)'
;MQSEKVVIVVGGDQTDVAALVHRYSASHRLVGADRGALTLAGLLADFDAAIGDFDSVTPAEMEEIKKKSRICRVLPAQKDETDTEAAIAYAIETFNPEEIILLGAFGGRLDHLMSNLWLAFHPLLHGMAGKISLMDRHNSLRFYMPGSYVLEKEADKKYLSFIGMTPIKNLTLTGVAYPLHGKDYDYPIALVSNEFEENEMRFSFESGLLAVIQSTDKRK
;
A
#
# COMPACT_ATOMS: atom_id res chain seq x y z
N MET A 1 -8.67 -13.89 18.81
CA MET A 1 -8.87 -13.99 17.35
C MET A 1 -7.51 -13.76 16.72
N GLN A 2 -7.10 -14.60 15.79
CA GLN A 2 -5.86 -14.39 15.05
C GLN A 2 -6.06 -13.10 14.22
N SER A 3 -5.10 -12.18 14.30
CA SER A 3 -5.12 -10.94 13.54
C SER A 3 -5.01 -11.25 12.04
N GLU A 4 -5.89 -10.70 11.24
CA GLU A 4 -5.92 -11.00 9.81
C GLU A 4 -5.05 -9.99 9.04
N LYS A 5 -4.42 -10.46 7.95
CA LYS A 5 -3.67 -9.65 7.00
C LYS A 5 -4.39 -9.68 5.67
N VAL A 6 -4.44 -8.54 4.99
CA VAL A 6 -5.18 -8.39 3.74
C VAL A 6 -4.26 -7.86 2.64
N VAL A 7 -4.33 -8.46 1.48
CA VAL A 7 -3.78 -7.91 0.24
C VAL A 7 -4.93 -7.42 -0.63
N ILE A 8 -4.85 -6.18 -1.08
CA ILE A 8 -5.78 -5.59 -2.03
C ILE A 8 -5.04 -5.38 -3.34
N VAL A 9 -5.52 -6.01 -4.41
CA VAL A 9 -4.99 -5.80 -5.76
C VAL A 9 -5.83 -4.74 -6.46
N VAL A 10 -5.18 -3.67 -6.94
CA VAL A 10 -5.82 -2.56 -7.65
C VAL A 10 -5.37 -2.49 -9.12
N GLY A 11 -6.01 -1.64 -9.92
CA GLY A 11 -5.91 -1.67 -11.39
C GLY A 11 -4.71 -0.94 -12.02
N GLY A 12 -3.66 -0.56 -11.27
CA GLY A 12 -2.48 0.11 -11.82
C GLY A 12 -1.52 -0.82 -12.57
N ASP A 13 -0.20 -0.66 -12.40
CA ASP A 13 0.78 -1.51 -13.07
C ASP A 13 0.72 -2.95 -12.56
N GLN A 14 0.45 -3.90 -13.45
CA GLN A 14 0.29 -5.32 -13.14
C GLN A 14 1.56 -6.15 -13.37
N THR A 15 2.66 -5.54 -13.81
CA THR A 15 3.87 -6.24 -14.29
C THR A 15 4.42 -7.25 -13.28
N ASP A 16 4.43 -6.90 -11.99
CA ASP A 16 5.01 -7.74 -10.94
C ASP A 16 3.95 -8.27 -9.94
N VAL A 17 2.68 -7.97 -10.15
CA VAL A 17 1.59 -8.32 -9.21
C VAL A 17 1.46 -9.83 -9.02
N ALA A 18 1.60 -10.62 -10.08
CA ALA A 18 1.47 -12.08 -10.02
C ALA A 18 2.42 -12.72 -8.99
N ALA A 19 3.70 -12.34 -9.00
CA ALA A 19 4.69 -12.88 -8.07
C ALA A 19 4.37 -12.51 -6.61
N LEU A 20 3.91 -11.28 -6.37
CA LEU A 20 3.54 -10.81 -5.04
C LEU A 20 2.23 -11.45 -4.55
N VAL A 21 1.23 -11.61 -5.41
CA VAL A 21 0.00 -12.34 -5.08
C VAL A 21 0.31 -13.77 -4.64
N HIS A 22 1.15 -14.49 -5.39
CA HIS A 22 1.54 -15.85 -5.00
C HIS A 22 2.32 -15.89 -3.68
N ARG A 23 3.17 -14.89 -3.41
CA ARG A 23 3.89 -14.77 -2.15
C ARG A 23 2.96 -14.64 -0.94
N TYR A 24 1.88 -13.92 -1.07
CA TYR A 24 0.96 -13.59 0.03
C TYR A 24 -0.27 -14.50 0.11
N SER A 25 -0.65 -15.19 -0.97
CA SER A 25 -1.92 -15.94 -1.06
C SER A 25 -2.12 -17.01 0.01
N ALA A 26 -1.04 -17.59 0.56
CA ALA A 26 -1.14 -18.62 1.60
C ALA A 26 -1.41 -18.04 3.02
N SER A 27 -1.20 -16.75 3.24
CA SER A 27 -1.20 -16.15 4.58
C SER A 27 -2.06 -14.90 4.72
N HIS A 28 -2.64 -14.39 3.63
CA HIS A 28 -3.42 -13.16 3.59
C HIS A 28 -4.78 -13.39 2.95
N ARG A 29 -5.79 -12.60 3.37
CA ARG A 29 -7.03 -12.45 2.62
C ARG A 29 -6.77 -11.67 1.34
N LEU A 30 -7.43 -12.04 0.27
CA LEU A 30 -7.23 -11.44 -1.05
C LEU A 30 -8.48 -10.72 -1.51
N VAL A 31 -8.36 -9.43 -1.75
CA VAL A 31 -9.44 -8.56 -2.25
C VAL A 31 -9.00 -7.93 -3.57
N GLY A 32 -9.83 -7.96 -4.57
CA GLY A 32 -9.60 -7.26 -5.84
C GLY A 32 -10.46 -6.02 -5.95
N ALA A 33 -9.87 -4.87 -6.28
CA ALA A 33 -10.58 -3.63 -6.60
C ALA A 33 -10.64 -3.44 -8.11
N ASP A 34 -11.85 -3.37 -8.68
CA ASP A 34 -12.13 -3.22 -10.11
C ASP A 34 -11.27 -4.19 -10.96
N ARG A 35 -10.42 -3.70 -11.88
CA ARG A 35 -9.52 -4.54 -12.70
C ARG A 35 -8.55 -5.40 -11.88
N GLY A 36 -8.25 -5.03 -10.64
CA GLY A 36 -7.47 -5.87 -9.72
C GLY A 36 -8.16 -7.20 -9.41
N ALA A 37 -9.51 -7.24 -9.40
CA ALA A 37 -10.26 -8.48 -9.26
C ALA A 37 -10.10 -9.38 -10.50
N LEU A 38 -10.03 -8.81 -11.70
CA LEU A 38 -9.75 -9.57 -12.92
C LEU A 38 -8.33 -10.18 -12.88
N THR A 39 -7.35 -9.43 -12.37
CA THR A 39 -5.99 -9.93 -12.17
C THR A 39 -5.99 -11.14 -11.23
N LEU A 40 -6.67 -11.05 -10.07
CA LEU A 40 -6.80 -12.19 -9.14
C LEU A 40 -7.50 -13.38 -9.78
N ALA A 41 -8.59 -13.14 -10.52
CA ALA A 41 -9.31 -14.19 -11.25
C ALA A 41 -8.44 -14.90 -12.29
N GLY A 42 -7.53 -14.19 -12.93
CA GLY A 42 -6.56 -14.78 -13.85
C GLY A 42 -5.46 -15.61 -13.19
N LEU A 43 -5.10 -15.29 -11.96
CA LEU A 43 -3.97 -15.90 -11.25
C LEU A 43 -4.38 -17.07 -10.32
N LEU A 44 -5.59 -17.06 -9.77
CA LEU A 44 -6.00 -17.95 -8.71
C LEU A 44 -7.27 -18.75 -9.06
N ALA A 45 -7.46 -19.86 -8.35
CA ALA A 45 -8.68 -20.65 -8.45
C ALA A 45 -9.86 -19.95 -7.75
N ASP A 46 -9.61 -19.33 -6.59
CA ASP A 46 -10.57 -18.52 -5.83
C ASP A 46 -9.86 -17.44 -5.00
N PHE A 47 -10.60 -16.39 -4.61
CA PHE A 47 -10.16 -15.30 -3.73
C PHE A 47 -11.34 -14.75 -2.91
N ASP A 48 -11.07 -13.94 -1.87
CA ASP A 48 -12.07 -13.61 -0.86
C ASP A 48 -13.13 -12.62 -1.36
N ALA A 49 -12.75 -11.51 -2.01
CA ALA A 49 -13.73 -10.53 -2.48
C ALA A 49 -13.30 -9.74 -3.72
N ALA A 50 -14.28 -9.38 -4.53
CA ALA A 50 -14.19 -8.45 -5.65
C ALA A 50 -15.09 -7.24 -5.36
N ILE A 51 -14.54 -6.03 -5.38
CA ILE A 51 -15.22 -4.76 -5.02
C ILE A 51 -14.98 -3.74 -6.13
N GLY A 52 -16.02 -3.12 -6.66
CA GLY A 52 -15.88 -2.07 -7.67
C GLY A 52 -17.15 -1.85 -8.46
N ASP A 53 -17.15 -0.89 -9.39
CA ASP A 53 -18.24 -0.71 -10.36
C ASP A 53 -18.06 -1.57 -11.60
N PHE A 54 -16.81 -2.05 -11.83
CA PHE A 54 -16.46 -2.94 -12.95
C PHE A 54 -16.78 -2.38 -14.34
N ASP A 55 -16.82 -1.06 -14.48
CA ASP A 55 -17.10 -0.38 -15.76
C ASP A 55 -15.99 -0.64 -16.80
N SER A 56 -14.80 -0.98 -16.32
CA SER A 56 -13.61 -1.26 -17.12
C SER A 56 -13.46 -2.72 -17.56
N VAL A 57 -14.38 -3.64 -17.18
CA VAL A 57 -14.35 -5.06 -17.51
C VAL A 57 -15.47 -5.45 -18.48
N THR A 58 -15.22 -6.43 -19.34
CA THR A 58 -16.21 -6.99 -20.24
C THR A 58 -17.20 -7.93 -19.51
N PRO A 59 -18.39 -8.21 -20.08
CA PRO A 59 -19.32 -9.18 -19.46
C PRO A 59 -18.71 -10.56 -19.23
N ALA A 60 -17.83 -11.05 -20.13
CA ALA A 60 -17.16 -12.34 -19.98
C ALA A 60 -16.14 -12.33 -18.83
N GLU A 61 -15.36 -11.24 -18.68
CA GLU A 61 -14.45 -11.05 -17.57
C GLU A 61 -15.20 -10.92 -16.24
N MET A 62 -16.36 -10.25 -16.22
CA MET A 62 -17.20 -10.14 -15.03
C MET A 62 -17.73 -11.50 -14.56
N GLU A 63 -18.12 -12.38 -15.46
CA GLU A 63 -18.53 -13.75 -15.11
C GLU A 63 -17.36 -14.56 -14.53
N GLU A 64 -16.15 -14.38 -15.02
CA GLU A 64 -14.94 -15.00 -14.47
C GLU A 64 -14.64 -14.50 -13.04
N ILE A 65 -14.74 -13.19 -12.83
CA ILE A 65 -14.59 -12.57 -11.48
C ILE A 65 -15.62 -13.16 -10.52
N LYS A 66 -16.92 -13.16 -10.89
CA LYS A 66 -18.00 -13.70 -10.04
C LYS A 66 -17.81 -15.17 -9.71
N LYS A 67 -17.33 -15.98 -10.66
CA LYS A 67 -17.09 -17.40 -10.47
C LYS A 67 -15.99 -17.69 -9.45
N LYS A 68 -14.98 -16.84 -9.38
CA LYS A 68 -13.77 -17.06 -8.57
C LYS A 68 -13.73 -16.24 -7.28
N SER A 69 -14.48 -15.15 -7.17
CA SER A 69 -14.61 -14.41 -5.92
C SER A 69 -15.69 -15.03 -5.01
N ARG A 70 -15.37 -15.20 -3.73
CA ARG A 70 -16.34 -15.67 -2.73
C ARG A 70 -17.44 -14.63 -2.49
N ILE A 71 -17.06 -13.35 -2.55
CA ILE A 71 -17.98 -12.21 -2.47
C ILE A 71 -17.68 -11.31 -3.69
N CYS A 72 -18.75 -10.88 -4.37
CA CYS A 72 -18.65 -9.86 -5.42
C CYS A 72 -19.64 -8.74 -5.09
N ARG A 73 -19.11 -7.54 -4.80
CA ARG A 73 -19.91 -6.32 -4.55
C ARG A 73 -19.74 -5.36 -5.72
N VAL A 74 -20.81 -5.23 -6.51
CA VAL A 74 -20.89 -4.24 -7.58
C VAL A 74 -21.38 -2.92 -6.99
N LEU A 75 -20.61 -1.88 -7.15
CA LEU A 75 -20.87 -0.54 -6.62
C LEU A 75 -21.49 0.36 -7.69
N PRO A 76 -22.24 1.41 -7.33
CA PRO A 76 -22.64 2.43 -8.29
C PRO A 76 -21.42 3.12 -8.90
N ALA A 77 -21.44 3.39 -10.21
CA ALA A 77 -20.38 4.16 -10.87
C ALA A 77 -20.35 5.65 -10.40
N GLN A 78 -21.52 6.20 -10.02
CA GLN A 78 -21.62 7.55 -9.43
C GLN A 78 -21.44 7.44 -7.90
N LYS A 79 -20.23 7.57 -7.43
CA LYS A 79 -19.85 7.63 -6.02
C LYS A 79 -18.66 8.56 -5.86
N ASP A 80 -18.50 9.15 -4.69
CA ASP A 80 -17.37 10.05 -4.39
C ASP A 80 -16.08 9.27 -4.08
N GLU A 81 -16.20 8.00 -3.68
CA GLU A 81 -15.08 7.13 -3.30
C GLU A 81 -14.51 6.37 -4.50
N THR A 82 -13.20 6.18 -4.53
CA THR A 82 -12.55 5.29 -5.49
C THR A 82 -12.81 3.81 -5.14
N ASP A 83 -12.67 2.90 -6.12
CA ASP A 83 -12.81 1.47 -5.87
C ASP A 83 -11.74 0.95 -4.89
N THR A 84 -10.56 1.57 -4.88
CA THR A 84 -9.51 1.29 -3.89
C THR A 84 -9.97 1.63 -2.48
N GLU A 85 -10.56 2.81 -2.26
CA GLU A 85 -11.10 3.23 -0.96
C GLU A 85 -12.23 2.31 -0.51
N ALA A 86 -13.14 1.97 -1.41
CA ALA A 86 -14.25 1.03 -1.13
C ALA A 86 -13.74 -0.38 -0.78
N ALA A 87 -12.70 -0.88 -1.46
CA ALA A 87 -12.09 -2.17 -1.16
C ALA A 87 -11.37 -2.16 0.21
N ILE A 88 -10.72 -1.06 0.57
CA ILE A 88 -10.10 -0.89 1.89
C ILE A 88 -11.18 -0.84 2.98
N ALA A 89 -12.24 -0.05 2.79
CA ALA A 89 -13.36 0.02 3.73
C ALA A 89 -13.99 -1.37 3.96
N TYR A 90 -14.24 -2.10 2.88
CA TYR A 90 -14.72 -3.48 2.96
C TYR A 90 -13.77 -4.38 3.77
N ALA A 91 -12.46 -4.30 3.50
CA ALA A 91 -11.47 -5.11 4.20
C ALA A 91 -11.44 -4.79 5.72
N ILE A 92 -11.52 -3.52 6.08
CA ILE A 92 -11.57 -3.08 7.49
C ILE A 92 -12.83 -3.62 8.19
N GLU A 93 -14.00 -3.44 7.57
CA GLU A 93 -15.28 -3.88 8.14
C GLU A 93 -15.36 -5.39 8.29
N THR A 94 -14.85 -6.14 7.31
CA THR A 94 -15.04 -7.60 7.23
C THR A 94 -13.97 -8.37 8.00
N PHE A 95 -12.71 -7.94 7.93
CA PHE A 95 -11.56 -8.71 8.42
C PHE A 95 -10.87 -8.08 9.63
N ASN A 96 -11.15 -6.79 9.93
CA ASN A 96 -10.46 -6.03 10.99
C ASN A 96 -8.92 -6.24 10.98
N PRO A 97 -8.25 -5.92 9.86
CA PRO A 97 -6.88 -6.33 9.61
C PRO A 97 -5.86 -5.59 10.50
N GLU A 98 -4.76 -6.26 10.81
CA GLU A 98 -3.56 -5.63 11.36
C GLU A 98 -2.67 -5.01 10.28
N GLU A 99 -2.74 -5.53 9.05
CA GLU A 99 -1.95 -5.08 7.91
C GLU A 99 -2.79 -5.13 6.62
N ILE A 100 -2.69 -4.09 5.80
CA ILE A 100 -3.26 -4.01 4.46
C ILE A 100 -2.12 -3.69 3.48
N ILE A 101 -1.93 -4.55 2.49
CA ILE A 101 -0.94 -4.37 1.43
C ILE A 101 -1.68 -4.06 0.12
N LEU A 102 -1.39 -2.92 -0.49
CA LEU A 102 -1.90 -2.56 -1.81
C LEU A 102 -0.89 -2.96 -2.89
N LEU A 103 -1.30 -3.83 -3.80
CA LEU A 103 -0.53 -4.24 -4.99
C LEU A 103 -1.14 -3.63 -6.25
N GLY A 104 -0.30 -3.25 -7.22
CA GLY A 104 -0.74 -2.55 -8.42
C GLY A 104 -1.11 -1.08 -8.18
N ALA A 105 -0.68 -0.53 -7.03
CA ALA A 105 -0.98 0.85 -6.64
C ALA A 105 -0.05 1.89 -7.27
N PHE A 106 1.08 1.46 -7.81
CA PHE A 106 2.05 2.29 -8.52
C PHE A 106 1.88 2.21 -10.05
N GLY A 107 2.39 3.21 -10.75
CA GLY A 107 2.34 3.28 -12.22
C GLY A 107 0.95 3.61 -12.78
N GLY A 108 0.85 3.60 -14.13
CA GLY A 108 -0.39 3.92 -14.82
C GLY A 108 -0.77 5.41 -14.73
N ARG A 109 -2.00 5.70 -14.42
CA ARG A 109 -2.54 7.08 -14.30
C ARG A 109 -2.00 7.77 -13.06
N LEU A 110 -1.47 8.99 -13.23
CA LEU A 110 -0.89 9.78 -12.15
C LEU A 110 -1.92 10.18 -11.07
N ASP A 111 -3.15 10.49 -11.47
CA ASP A 111 -4.24 10.82 -10.56
C ASP A 111 -4.58 9.66 -9.60
N HIS A 112 -4.60 8.41 -10.08
CA HIS A 112 -4.77 7.23 -9.24
C HIS A 112 -3.59 7.03 -8.27
N LEU A 113 -2.34 7.24 -8.73
CA LEU A 113 -1.19 7.20 -7.83
C LEU A 113 -1.31 8.26 -6.74
N MET A 114 -1.69 9.49 -7.08
CA MET A 114 -1.91 10.55 -6.10
C MET A 114 -3.01 10.18 -5.11
N SER A 115 -4.16 9.66 -5.57
CA SER A 115 -5.23 9.19 -4.69
C SER A 115 -4.72 8.11 -3.72
N ASN A 116 -3.96 7.13 -4.19
CA ASN A 116 -3.37 6.09 -3.34
C ASN A 116 -2.40 6.65 -2.28
N LEU A 117 -1.62 7.68 -2.59
CA LEU A 117 -0.76 8.36 -1.62
C LEU A 117 -1.56 9.17 -0.60
N TRP A 118 -2.70 9.73 -0.99
CA TRP A 118 -3.61 10.49 -0.11
C TRP A 118 -4.47 9.61 0.80
N LEU A 119 -4.50 8.29 0.60
CA LEU A 119 -5.20 7.36 1.49
C LEU A 119 -4.85 7.57 2.97
N ALA A 120 -3.60 7.94 3.27
CA ALA A 120 -3.16 8.20 4.64
C ALA A 120 -3.88 9.39 5.32
N PHE A 121 -4.52 10.26 4.53
CA PHE A 121 -5.33 11.40 5.02
C PHE A 121 -6.83 11.12 5.01
N HIS A 122 -7.25 9.98 4.45
CA HIS A 122 -8.67 9.69 4.30
C HIS A 122 -9.33 9.46 5.68
N PRO A 123 -10.48 10.10 5.98
CA PRO A 123 -11.12 10.01 7.31
C PRO A 123 -11.43 8.57 7.76
N LEU A 124 -11.83 7.68 6.84
CA LEU A 124 -12.06 6.25 7.15
C LEU A 124 -10.81 5.52 7.63
N LEU A 125 -9.63 6.04 7.29
CA LEU A 125 -8.34 5.45 7.63
C LEU A 125 -7.66 6.15 8.80
N HIS A 126 -8.39 7.06 9.48
CA HIS A 126 -7.86 7.76 10.65
C HIS A 126 -7.42 6.77 11.74
N GLY A 127 -6.15 6.84 12.11
CA GLY A 127 -5.52 5.88 13.03
C GLY A 127 -5.12 4.54 12.38
N MET A 128 -5.47 4.29 11.11
CA MET A 128 -5.14 3.05 10.38
C MET A 128 -3.99 3.25 9.37
N ALA A 129 -3.56 4.48 9.10
CA ALA A 129 -2.53 4.78 8.10
C ALA A 129 -1.27 3.92 8.27
N GLY A 130 -0.81 3.72 9.51
CA GLY A 130 0.34 2.86 9.82
C GLY A 130 0.16 1.36 9.53
N LYS A 131 -1.06 0.92 9.21
CA LYS A 131 -1.35 -0.47 8.82
C LYS A 131 -1.37 -0.66 7.30
N ILE A 132 -1.31 0.43 6.52
CA ILE A 132 -1.39 0.40 5.06
C ILE A 132 0.00 0.53 4.47
N SER A 133 0.31 -0.37 3.54
CA SER A 133 1.51 -0.31 2.72
C SER A 133 1.18 -0.44 1.24
N LEU A 134 1.93 0.24 0.40
CA LEU A 134 1.87 0.12 -1.06
C LEU A 134 3.15 -0.58 -1.50
N MET A 135 3.01 -1.65 -2.28
CA MET A 135 4.17 -2.46 -2.67
C MET A 135 4.15 -2.84 -4.15
N ASP A 136 5.32 -2.80 -4.76
CA ASP A 136 5.64 -3.49 -5.99
C ASP A 136 7.01 -4.17 -5.85
N ARG A 137 7.55 -4.72 -6.92
CA ARG A 137 8.88 -5.34 -6.91
C ARG A 137 10.00 -4.36 -6.53
N HIS A 138 9.86 -3.08 -6.89
CA HIS A 138 10.92 -2.09 -6.75
C HIS A 138 10.72 -1.15 -5.56
N ASN A 139 9.52 -1.04 -5.05
CA ASN A 139 9.13 -0.08 -4.02
C ASN A 139 8.31 -0.74 -2.92
N SER A 140 8.57 -0.32 -1.69
CA SER A 140 7.75 -0.59 -0.52
C SER A 140 7.56 0.73 0.22
N LEU A 141 6.33 1.22 0.29
CA LEU A 141 5.97 2.45 0.98
C LEU A 141 5.08 2.09 2.17
N ARG A 142 5.42 2.65 3.34
CA ARG A 142 4.60 2.55 4.57
C ARG A 142 4.44 3.92 5.19
N PHE A 143 3.26 4.15 5.77
CA PHE A 143 2.98 5.37 6.51
C PHE A 143 3.28 5.19 8.00
N TYR A 144 3.73 6.26 8.63
CA TYR A 144 4.05 6.27 10.07
C TYR A 144 3.47 7.51 10.74
N MET A 145 2.86 7.31 11.90
CA MET A 145 2.43 8.35 12.82
C MET A 145 3.58 8.70 13.78
N PRO A 146 3.49 9.81 14.53
CA PRO A 146 4.51 10.17 15.52
C PRO A 146 4.85 9.00 16.45
N GLY A 147 6.15 8.80 16.71
CA GLY A 147 6.63 7.68 17.52
C GLY A 147 8.11 7.35 17.28
N SER A 148 8.53 6.21 17.82
CA SER A 148 9.87 5.66 17.64
C SER A 148 9.77 4.27 17.04
N TYR A 149 10.58 4.01 16.01
CA TYR A 149 10.48 2.81 15.17
C TYR A 149 11.85 2.21 14.91
N VAL A 150 11.86 0.90 14.77
CA VAL A 150 12.96 0.13 14.17
C VAL A 150 12.49 -0.33 12.80
N LEU A 151 13.29 -0.11 11.79
CA LEU A 151 13.01 -0.52 10.42
C LEU A 151 14.09 -1.49 9.95
N GLU A 152 13.66 -2.68 9.52
CA GLU A 152 14.53 -3.67 8.91
C GLU A 152 14.71 -3.38 7.42
N LYS A 153 15.92 -3.63 6.92
CA LYS A 153 16.26 -3.53 5.51
C LYS A 153 15.60 -4.66 4.73
N GLU A 154 14.81 -4.33 3.73
CA GLU A 154 14.35 -5.30 2.74
C GLU A 154 15.53 -5.71 1.84
N ALA A 155 15.79 -7.01 1.73
CA ALA A 155 17.04 -7.53 1.13
C ALA A 155 17.25 -7.14 -0.33
N ASP A 156 16.17 -6.88 -1.07
CA ASP A 156 16.19 -6.50 -2.49
C ASP A 156 16.11 -4.98 -2.72
N LYS A 157 16.07 -4.18 -1.64
CA LYS A 157 16.00 -2.71 -1.71
C LYS A 157 17.33 -2.09 -1.32
N LYS A 158 17.75 -1.11 -2.10
CA LYS A 158 18.99 -0.36 -1.87
C LYS A 158 18.74 0.95 -1.14
N TYR A 159 17.77 1.71 -1.62
CA TYR A 159 17.55 3.07 -1.17
C TYR A 159 16.48 3.15 -0.09
N LEU A 160 16.62 4.12 0.79
CA LEU A 160 15.71 4.46 1.86
C LEU A 160 15.35 5.94 1.77
N SER A 161 14.06 6.26 1.76
CA SER A 161 13.58 7.63 1.66
C SER A 161 12.55 7.94 2.73
N PHE A 162 12.56 9.18 3.22
CA PHE A 162 11.65 9.69 4.22
C PHE A 162 10.90 10.90 3.64
N ILE A 163 9.60 10.74 3.44
CA ILE A 163 8.75 11.77 2.85
C ILE A 163 7.83 12.32 3.94
N GLY A 164 8.12 13.52 4.43
CA GLY A 164 7.19 14.25 5.29
C GLY A 164 5.99 14.69 4.49
N MET A 165 4.87 13.97 4.63
CA MET A 165 3.60 14.29 3.96
C MET A 165 2.96 15.56 4.52
N THR A 166 3.30 15.91 5.74
CA THR A 166 2.96 17.14 6.46
C THR A 166 4.23 17.75 7.06
N PRO A 167 4.21 18.94 7.68
CA PRO A 167 5.29 19.40 8.54
C PRO A 167 5.68 18.34 9.57
N ILE A 168 6.99 18.15 9.77
CA ILE A 168 7.53 17.15 10.70
C ILE A 168 8.33 17.84 11.80
N LYS A 169 8.18 17.40 13.05
CA LYS A 169 8.96 17.89 14.19
C LYS A 169 9.84 16.80 14.79
N ASN A 170 11.05 17.21 15.18
CA ASN A 170 12.04 16.39 15.89
C ASN A 170 12.40 15.08 15.17
N LEU A 171 12.57 15.13 13.84
CA LEU A 171 12.97 13.96 13.06
C LEU A 171 14.40 13.55 13.39
N THR A 172 14.56 12.32 13.88
CA THR A 172 15.86 11.69 14.15
C THR A 172 15.97 10.41 13.34
N LEU A 173 17.09 10.24 12.63
CA LEU A 173 17.44 9.05 11.85
C LEU A 173 18.82 8.54 12.29
N THR A 174 18.95 7.26 12.62
CA THR A 174 20.21 6.62 13.01
C THR A 174 20.37 5.27 12.32
N GLY A 175 21.62 4.83 12.08
CA GLY A 175 21.90 3.58 11.32
C GLY A 175 21.70 3.76 9.81
N VAL A 176 21.89 4.97 9.30
CA VAL A 176 21.74 5.34 7.89
C VAL A 176 22.89 6.21 7.45
N ALA A 177 23.20 6.18 6.15
CA ALA A 177 24.32 6.94 5.56
C ALA A 177 24.21 8.46 5.78
N TYR A 178 23.00 9.00 5.86
CA TYR A 178 22.72 10.42 6.13
C TYR A 178 21.87 10.57 7.38
N PRO A 179 22.46 10.52 8.60
CA PRO A 179 21.72 10.61 9.86
C PRO A 179 21.17 12.02 10.10
N LEU A 180 20.11 12.09 10.91
CA LEU A 180 19.50 13.33 11.38
C LEU A 180 19.33 13.29 12.91
N HIS A 181 19.41 14.45 13.54
CA HIS A 181 19.28 14.59 14.99
C HIS A 181 18.31 15.72 15.32
N GLY A 182 17.06 15.37 15.65
CA GLY A 182 16.03 16.30 16.08
C GLY A 182 15.68 17.40 15.08
N LYS A 183 15.61 17.07 13.76
CA LYS A 183 15.41 18.07 12.72
C LYS A 183 13.94 18.43 12.54
N ASP A 184 13.62 19.71 12.49
CA ASP A 184 12.30 20.25 12.16
C ASP A 184 12.19 20.60 10.68
N TYR A 185 11.01 20.31 10.11
CA TYR A 185 10.60 20.74 8.78
C TYR A 185 9.21 21.35 8.87
N ASP A 186 9.09 22.64 8.55
CA ASP A 186 7.83 23.39 8.63
C ASP A 186 6.96 23.27 7.37
N TYR A 187 7.38 22.44 6.41
CA TYR A 187 6.69 22.15 5.16
C TYR A 187 6.89 20.66 4.78
N PRO A 188 6.05 20.09 3.92
CA PRO A 188 6.26 18.75 3.38
C PRO A 188 7.62 18.61 2.71
N ILE A 189 8.40 17.58 3.07
CA ILE A 189 9.79 17.40 2.64
C ILE A 189 10.02 16.03 2.07
N ALA A 190 10.87 15.92 1.05
CA ALA A 190 11.31 14.64 0.50
C ALA A 190 12.81 14.46 0.74
N LEU A 191 13.17 13.59 1.67
CA LEU A 191 14.53 13.16 1.96
C LEU A 191 14.76 11.84 1.25
N VAL A 192 15.32 11.91 0.06
CA VAL A 192 15.42 10.74 -0.83
C VAL A 192 16.82 10.17 -0.87
N SER A 193 16.94 8.91 -1.27
CA SER A 193 18.21 8.22 -1.58
C SER A 193 19.17 8.11 -0.39
N ASN A 194 18.64 7.99 0.83
CA ASN A 194 19.41 7.50 1.95
C ASN A 194 19.68 6.00 1.77
N GLU A 195 20.54 5.41 2.57
CA GLU A 195 20.84 3.98 2.56
C GLU A 195 20.98 3.47 4.00
N PHE A 196 20.71 2.19 4.22
CA PHE A 196 21.02 1.54 5.50
C PHE A 196 22.53 1.34 5.65
N GLU A 197 23.08 1.61 6.83
CA GLU A 197 24.47 1.23 7.16
C GLU A 197 24.57 -0.24 7.53
N GLU A 198 23.53 -0.78 8.18
CA GLU A 198 23.43 -2.18 8.60
C GLU A 198 22.08 -2.80 8.15
N ASN A 199 21.66 -3.89 8.77
CA ASN A 199 20.39 -4.55 8.45
C ASN A 199 19.17 -3.90 9.09
N GLU A 200 19.37 -2.99 10.04
CA GLU A 200 18.30 -2.22 10.69
C GLU A 200 18.71 -0.76 10.87
N MET A 201 17.74 0.11 10.93
CA MET A 201 17.90 1.50 11.31
C MET A 201 16.82 1.90 12.32
N ARG A 202 16.98 3.06 12.97
CA ARG A 202 16.00 3.60 13.89
C ARG A 202 15.64 5.02 13.49
N PHE A 203 14.35 5.34 13.64
CA PHE A 203 13.89 6.71 13.46
C PHE A 203 12.80 7.06 14.47
N SER A 204 12.69 8.34 14.76
CA SER A 204 11.62 8.89 15.60
C SER A 204 11.26 10.29 15.14
N PHE A 205 10.02 10.69 15.41
CA PHE A 205 9.52 12.05 15.21
C PHE A 205 8.33 12.32 16.12
N GLU A 206 8.05 13.61 16.39
CA GLU A 206 7.05 14.00 17.41
C GLU A 206 5.71 14.45 16.83
N SER A 207 5.69 14.96 15.60
CA SER A 207 4.44 15.36 14.94
C SER A 207 4.51 15.24 13.43
N GLY A 208 3.35 15.10 12.79
CA GLY A 208 3.18 15.00 11.36
C GLY A 208 2.87 13.57 10.88
N LEU A 209 2.90 13.39 9.56
CA LEU A 209 2.73 12.12 8.86
C LEU A 209 3.95 11.87 7.99
N LEU A 210 4.58 10.73 8.16
CA LEU A 210 5.77 10.33 7.44
C LEU A 210 5.48 9.11 6.57
N ALA A 211 5.79 9.17 5.27
CA ALA A 211 5.88 8.00 4.42
C ALA A 211 7.35 7.58 4.31
N VAL A 212 7.64 6.33 4.64
CA VAL A 212 8.98 5.74 4.50
C VAL A 212 8.96 4.78 3.33
N ILE A 213 9.94 4.93 2.44
CA ILE A 213 10.03 4.15 1.20
C ILE A 213 11.36 3.42 1.19
N GLN A 214 11.32 2.11 1.01
CA GLN A 214 12.47 1.33 0.59
C GLN A 214 12.34 1.06 -0.91
N SER A 215 13.40 1.29 -1.68
CA SER A 215 13.33 1.15 -3.13
C SER A 215 14.63 0.64 -3.76
N THR A 216 14.53 0.17 -4.99
CA THR A 216 15.67 -0.23 -5.81
C THR A 216 15.45 0.20 -7.27
N ASP A 217 16.54 0.41 -8.00
CA ASP A 217 16.47 0.71 -9.43
C ASP A 217 15.93 -0.49 -10.22
N LYS A 218 15.16 -0.21 -11.27
CA LYS A 218 14.86 -1.23 -12.29
C LYS A 218 16.18 -1.68 -12.91
N ARG A 219 16.52 -2.96 -12.75
CA ARG A 219 17.66 -3.51 -13.49
C ARG A 219 17.36 -3.41 -15.00
N LYS A 220 18.31 -2.80 -15.72
CA LYS A 220 18.27 -2.75 -17.20
C LYS A 220 18.36 -4.15 -17.80
#